data_ac316eb15fbd5d58494b8268a5c46bfb
#
_entry.id   ac316eb15fbd5d58494b8268a5c46bfb
#
_cell.length_a   1.000
_cell.length_b   1.000
_cell.length_c   1.000
_cell.angle_alpha   90.00
_cell.angle_beta   90.00
_cell.angle_gamma   90.00
#
_symmetry.space_group_name_H-M   'P 1'
#
loop_
_entity.id
_entity.type
_entity.pdbx_description
1 polymer ?
#
loop_
_entity_poly.entity_id
_entity_poly.type
_entity_poly.pdbx_seq_one_letter_code
_entity_poly.pdbx_strand_id
1 'polypeptide(L)'
;ADEWGIDSSQIVACGSSAGAITVLHGEYALCNASPLVQHLPAGFRYAGIVSFAGAIFEMGEELVWASQPAPMMLFHGDADANVPYNVIRESGVGFFGSKYIAGQLRTMNSPYYFYSVENASHVIATAPMDDNRDAIDAFLSKLVVDKEPLMIETDETTIGAPEVRKDFTLAEYIASNFM
;
A
#
# COMPACT_ATOMS: atom_id res chain seq x y z
N ALA A 1 -23.91 -4.68 0.83
CA ALA A 1 -23.65 -6.07 0.44
C ALA A 1 -24.96 -6.84 0.30
N ASP A 2 -25.75 -6.98 1.37
CA ASP A 2 -26.96 -7.80 1.43
C ASP A 2 -28.00 -7.42 0.36
N GLU A 3 -28.22 -6.13 0.15
CA GLU A 3 -29.18 -5.60 -0.85
C GLU A 3 -28.80 -5.98 -2.29
N TRP A 4 -27.52 -6.13 -2.58
CA TRP A 4 -27.00 -6.40 -3.92
C TRP A 4 -26.47 -7.84 -4.10
N GLY A 5 -26.63 -8.68 -3.09
CA GLY A 5 -26.12 -10.06 -3.12
C GLY A 5 -24.59 -10.16 -3.19
N ILE A 6 -23.88 -9.14 -2.69
CA ILE A 6 -22.42 -9.12 -2.67
C ILE A 6 -21.95 -9.83 -1.39
N ASP A 7 -20.98 -10.71 -1.53
CA ASP A 7 -20.30 -11.33 -0.38
C ASP A 7 -19.44 -10.27 0.33
N SER A 8 -19.89 -9.85 1.51
CA SER A 8 -19.19 -8.83 2.30
C SER A 8 -17.81 -9.28 2.80
N SER A 9 -17.53 -10.58 2.79
CA SER A 9 -16.22 -11.14 3.15
C SER A 9 -15.21 -11.11 2.00
N GLN A 10 -15.61 -10.66 0.81
CA GLN A 10 -14.77 -10.58 -0.40
C GLN A 10 -14.59 -9.14 -0.90
N ILE A 11 -14.79 -8.15 -0.06
CA ILE A 11 -14.62 -6.74 -0.43
C ILE A 11 -13.12 -6.40 -0.41
N VAL A 12 -12.57 -6.10 -1.59
CA VAL A 12 -11.20 -5.61 -1.75
C VAL A 12 -11.24 -4.10 -1.99
N ALA A 13 -10.42 -3.35 -1.24
CA ALA A 13 -10.23 -1.93 -1.52
C ALA A 13 -9.03 -1.73 -2.43
N CYS A 14 -9.21 -0.88 -3.45
CA CYS A 14 -8.17 -0.56 -4.42
C CYS A 14 -8.01 0.95 -4.55
N GLY A 15 -6.78 1.43 -4.64
CA GLY A 15 -6.51 2.85 -4.79
C GLY A 15 -5.20 3.16 -5.48
N SER A 16 -5.14 4.33 -6.11
CA SER A 16 -3.99 4.89 -6.81
C SER A 16 -3.59 6.23 -6.19
N SER A 17 -2.30 6.46 -5.95
CA SER A 17 -1.80 7.74 -5.42
C SER A 17 -2.55 8.15 -4.14
N ALA A 18 -3.22 9.29 -4.14
CA ALA A 18 -4.08 9.73 -3.03
C ALA A 18 -5.17 8.70 -2.67
N GLY A 19 -5.71 7.97 -3.65
CA GLY A 19 -6.64 6.86 -3.42
C GLY A 19 -5.96 5.67 -2.73
N ALA A 20 -4.71 5.37 -3.05
CA ALA A 20 -3.92 4.34 -2.37
C ALA A 20 -3.66 4.73 -0.91
N ILE A 21 -3.31 6.00 -0.66
CA ILE A 21 -3.18 6.55 0.69
C ILE A 21 -4.50 6.36 1.46
N THR A 22 -5.63 6.67 0.83
CA THR A 22 -6.96 6.55 1.45
C THR A 22 -7.28 5.11 1.85
N VAL A 23 -7.06 4.12 0.97
CA VAL A 23 -7.38 2.71 1.28
C VAL A 23 -6.43 2.12 2.31
N LEU A 24 -5.15 2.49 2.28
CA LEU A 24 -4.17 2.08 3.28
C LEU A 24 -4.51 2.66 4.67
N HIS A 25 -4.89 3.94 4.74
CA HIS A 25 -5.38 4.55 5.98
C HIS A 25 -6.68 3.90 6.47
N GLY A 26 -7.59 3.54 5.57
CA GLY A 26 -8.82 2.82 5.91
C GLY A 26 -8.53 1.50 6.62
N GLU A 27 -7.62 0.70 6.07
CA GLU A 27 -7.20 -0.56 6.69
C GLU A 27 -6.44 -0.33 8.01
N TYR A 28 -5.52 0.65 8.04
CA TYR A 28 -4.81 1.01 9.27
C TYR A 28 -5.77 1.45 10.39
N ALA A 29 -6.78 2.25 10.04
CA ALA A 29 -7.81 2.68 10.98
C ALA A 29 -8.68 1.51 11.50
N LEU A 30 -9.01 0.55 10.62
CA LEU A 30 -9.72 -0.68 11.01
C LEU A 30 -8.90 -1.53 11.97
N CYS A 31 -7.61 -1.73 11.67
CA CYS A 31 -6.70 -2.51 12.52
C CYS A 31 -6.51 -1.91 13.90
N ASN A 32 -6.59 -0.59 14.01
CA ASN A 32 -6.39 0.16 15.24
C ASN A 32 -7.70 0.60 15.94
N ALA A 33 -8.85 0.11 15.47
CA ALA A 33 -10.17 0.47 16.01
C ALA A 33 -10.37 2.00 16.13
N SER A 34 -9.90 2.74 15.12
CA SER A 34 -9.97 4.20 15.10
C SER A 34 -11.42 4.69 15.13
N PRO A 35 -11.73 5.83 15.80
CA PRO A 35 -13.03 6.48 15.71
C PRO A 35 -13.47 6.81 14.28
N LEU A 36 -12.55 6.95 13.34
CA LEU A 36 -12.87 7.24 11.94
C LEU A 36 -13.68 6.13 11.25
N VAL A 37 -13.56 4.88 11.72
CA VAL A 37 -14.26 3.72 11.14
C VAL A 37 -15.47 3.26 11.95
N GLN A 38 -15.86 3.99 12.99
CA GLN A 38 -17.00 3.64 13.87
C GLN A 38 -18.36 3.55 13.14
N HIS A 39 -18.46 4.15 11.94
CA HIS A 39 -19.69 4.13 11.12
C HIS A 39 -19.79 2.88 10.23
N LEU A 40 -18.73 2.11 10.13
CA LEU A 40 -18.76 0.85 9.39
C LEU A 40 -19.51 -0.23 10.18
N PRO A 41 -20.06 -1.22 9.51
CA PRO A 41 -20.71 -2.36 10.19
C PRO A 41 -19.77 -3.02 11.20
N ALA A 42 -20.33 -3.46 12.33
CA ALA A 42 -19.53 -4.12 13.36
C ALA A 42 -18.82 -5.35 12.79
N GLY A 43 -17.50 -5.44 13.01
CA GLY A 43 -16.68 -6.53 12.49
C GLY A 43 -16.32 -6.43 11.01
N PHE A 44 -16.61 -5.31 10.35
CA PHE A 44 -16.21 -5.09 8.97
C PHE A 44 -14.68 -5.21 8.83
N ARG A 45 -14.25 -5.93 7.80
CA ARG A 45 -12.85 -6.06 7.37
C ARG A 45 -12.79 -6.11 5.86
N TYR A 46 -11.74 -5.55 5.28
CA TYR A 46 -11.44 -5.81 3.88
C TYR A 46 -10.90 -7.22 3.71
N ALA A 47 -11.22 -7.85 2.57
CA ALA A 47 -10.62 -9.13 2.18
C ALA A 47 -9.19 -8.96 1.67
N GLY A 48 -8.87 -7.78 1.14
CA GLY A 48 -7.54 -7.41 0.68
C GLY A 48 -7.46 -5.93 0.32
N ILE A 49 -6.24 -5.43 0.20
CA ILE A 49 -5.93 -4.06 -0.24
C ILE A 49 -5.04 -4.13 -1.47
N VAL A 50 -5.35 -3.32 -2.49
CA VAL A 50 -4.46 -3.09 -3.65
C VAL A 50 -4.09 -1.62 -3.69
N SER A 51 -2.81 -1.33 -3.55
CA SER A 51 -2.25 0.01 -3.44
C SER A 51 -1.26 0.28 -4.56
N PHE A 52 -1.53 1.28 -5.39
CA PHE A 52 -0.61 1.76 -6.42
C PHE A 52 0.02 3.08 -5.97
N ALA A 53 1.31 3.06 -5.62
CA ALA A 53 2.08 4.20 -5.14
C ALA A 53 1.44 4.90 -3.92
N GLY A 54 1.17 4.14 -2.86
CA GLY A 54 0.55 4.63 -1.64
C GLY A 54 1.51 4.73 -0.45
N ALA A 55 1.05 5.42 0.60
CA ALA A 55 1.73 5.54 1.89
C ALA A 55 0.72 5.70 3.02
N ILE A 56 1.17 5.51 4.26
CA ILE A 56 0.42 5.86 5.47
C ILE A 56 1.11 7.05 6.13
N PHE A 57 0.35 8.08 6.46
CA PHE A 57 0.81 9.23 7.24
C PHE A 57 0.34 9.07 8.68
N GLU A 58 1.28 9.10 9.63
CA GLU A 58 0.96 8.91 11.04
C GLU A 58 1.78 9.86 11.92
N MET A 59 1.20 10.25 13.04
CA MET A 59 1.92 10.96 14.08
C MET A 59 2.79 9.97 14.84
N GLY A 60 4.12 10.17 14.84
CA GLY A 60 5.07 9.30 15.51
C GLY A 60 6.16 8.74 14.61
N GLU A 61 6.99 7.89 15.20
CA GLU A 61 8.20 7.37 14.55
C GLU A 61 7.98 6.03 13.82
N GLU A 62 6.88 5.33 14.12
CA GLU A 62 6.60 3.99 13.61
C GLU A 62 5.09 3.76 13.42
N LEU A 63 4.73 2.88 12.49
CA LEU A 63 3.37 2.36 12.41
C LEU A 63 3.18 1.30 13.51
N VAL A 64 2.08 1.42 14.23
CA VAL A 64 1.69 0.45 15.27
C VAL A 64 0.38 -0.21 14.85
N TRP A 65 0.42 -1.51 14.59
CA TRP A 65 -0.74 -2.30 14.20
C TRP A 65 -1.32 -3.04 15.41
N ALA A 66 -2.50 -2.66 15.88
CA ALA A 66 -3.15 -3.30 17.01
C ALA A 66 -3.74 -4.69 16.67
N SER A 67 -4.01 -4.95 15.39
CA SER A 67 -4.43 -6.26 14.88
C SER A 67 -3.80 -6.52 13.52
N GLN A 68 -3.82 -7.78 13.10
CA GLN A 68 -3.29 -8.19 11.80
C GLN A 68 -4.11 -7.58 10.66
N PRO A 69 -3.47 -6.89 9.70
CA PRO A 69 -4.17 -6.31 8.56
C PRO A 69 -4.58 -7.37 7.52
N ALA A 70 -5.49 -6.98 6.64
CA ALA A 70 -5.83 -7.74 5.46
C ALA A 70 -4.61 -7.95 4.56
N PRO A 71 -4.56 -9.00 3.72
CA PRO A 71 -3.53 -9.14 2.69
C PRO A 71 -3.40 -7.88 1.86
N MET A 72 -2.16 -7.45 1.59
CA MET A 72 -1.90 -6.22 0.82
C MET A 72 -1.08 -6.51 -0.43
N MET A 73 -1.53 -5.97 -1.57
CA MET A 73 -0.71 -5.81 -2.76
C MET A 73 -0.25 -4.37 -2.86
N LEU A 74 1.07 -4.18 -2.94
CA LEU A 74 1.71 -2.87 -2.90
C LEU A 74 2.60 -2.71 -4.13
N PHE A 75 2.23 -1.82 -5.06
CA PHE A 75 3.08 -1.42 -6.19
C PHE A 75 3.74 -0.08 -5.90
N HIS A 76 5.04 0.05 -6.14
CA HIS A 76 5.73 1.34 -5.98
C HIS A 76 7.01 1.43 -6.80
N GLY A 77 7.25 2.60 -7.38
CA GLY A 77 8.54 2.95 -7.99
C GLY A 77 9.51 3.50 -6.94
N ASP A 78 10.75 3.05 -6.97
CA ASP A 78 11.74 3.44 -5.94
C ASP A 78 12.28 4.86 -6.10
N ALA A 79 11.98 5.52 -7.23
CA ALA A 79 12.29 6.92 -7.53
C ALA A 79 11.03 7.82 -7.55
N ASP A 80 9.97 7.42 -6.85
CA ASP A 80 8.76 8.23 -6.74
C ASP A 80 9.02 9.51 -5.93
N ALA A 81 8.82 10.66 -6.57
CA ALA A 81 9.00 11.99 -5.98
C ALA A 81 7.68 12.60 -5.45
N ASN A 82 6.55 11.93 -5.62
CA ASN A 82 5.23 12.40 -5.20
C ASN A 82 4.77 11.73 -3.90
N VAL A 83 4.98 10.41 -3.79
CA VAL A 83 4.64 9.63 -2.59
C VAL A 83 5.89 8.87 -2.13
N PRO A 84 6.26 8.92 -0.85
CA PRO A 84 7.45 8.25 -0.37
C PRO A 84 7.42 6.74 -0.62
N TYR A 85 8.45 6.22 -1.29
CA TYR A 85 8.62 4.79 -1.51
C TYR A 85 8.93 4.03 -0.21
N ASN A 86 9.83 4.58 0.61
CA ASN A 86 10.20 3.98 1.89
C ASN A 86 9.61 4.81 3.04
N VAL A 87 10.43 5.40 3.89
CA VAL A 87 9.95 6.18 5.04
C VAL A 87 10.66 7.52 5.11
N ILE A 88 9.89 8.56 5.41
CA ILE A 88 10.39 9.87 5.82
C ILE A 88 9.82 10.18 7.18
N ARG A 89 10.69 10.67 8.07
CA ARG A 89 10.30 11.14 9.40
C ARG A 89 10.79 12.57 9.58
N GLU A 90 9.87 13.44 9.91
CA GLU A 90 10.21 14.84 10.17
C GLU A 90 9.22 15.46 11.16
N SER A 91 9.77 16.14 12.18
CA SER A 91 8.98 16.90 13.16
C SER A 91 7.89 16.08 13.87
N GLY A 92 8.13 14.79 14.14
CA GLY A 92 7.18 13.91 14.83
C GLY A 92 6.07 13.36 13.95
N VAL A 93 6.18 13.54 12.62
CA VAL A 93 5.29 12.92 11.63
C VAL A 93 6.07 11.91 10.80
N GLY A 94 5.50 10.74 10.59
CA GLY A 94 6.04 9.72 9.71
C GLY A 94 5.21 9.58 8.43
N PHE A 95 5.90 9.40 7.31
CA PHE A 95 5.36 9.10 5.99
C PHE A 95 5.90 7.74 5.59
N PHE A 96 5.06 6.71 5.68
CA PHE A 96 5.45 5.31 5.58
C PHE A 96 4.99 4.75 4.23
N GLY A 97 5.93 4.66 3.28
CA GLY A 97 5.66 4.16 1.94
C GLY A 97 5.58 2.64 1.85
N SER A 98 5.30 2.15 0.65
CA SER A 98 5.02 0.73 0.39
C SER A 98 6.14 -0.20 0.84
N LYS A 99 7.40 0.17 0.66
CA LYS A 99 8.56 -0.63 1.13
C LYS A 99 8.59 -0.78 2.64
N TYR A 100 8.33 0.31 3.37
CA TYR A 100 8.26 0.26 4.83
C TYR A 100 7.08 -0.61 5.30
N ILE A 101 5.91 -0.43 4.69
CA ILE A 101 4.70 -1.21 5.01
C ILE A 101 4.95 -2.70 4.75
N ALA A 102 5.53 -3.08 3.61
CA ALA A 102 5.89 -4.47 3.29
C ALA A 102 6.85 -5.06 4.36
N GLY A 103 7.84 -4.30 4.80
CA GLY A 103 8.72 -4.69 5.89
C GLY A 103 8.00 -4.95 7.21
N GLN A 104 7.00 -4.14 7.55
CA GLN A 104 6.14 -4.36 8.73
C GLN A 104 5.29 -5.63 8.58
N LEU A 105 4.64 -5.81 7.42
CA LEU A 105 3.84 -7.00 7.12
C LEU A 105 4.67 -8.29 7.23
N ARG A 106 5.90 -8.27 6.71
CA ARG A 106 6.84 -9.38 6.84
C ARG A 106 7.15 -9.71 8.30
N THR A 107 7.43 -8.69 9.12
CA THR A 107 7.71 -8.87 10.56
C THR A 107 6.52 -9.46 11.31
N MET A 108 5.30 -9.11 10.89
CA MET A 108 4.04 -9.60 11.47
C MET A 108 3.60 -10.97 10.93
N ASN A 109 4.33 -11.55 9.95
CA ASN A 109 3.91 -12.72 9.18
C ASN A 109 2.51 -12.54 8.54
N SER A 110 2.18 -11.33 8.12
CA SER A 110 0.95 -11.01 7.37
C SER A 110 1.17 -11.26 5.88
N PRO A 111 0.22 -11.87 5.16
CA PRO A 111 0.34 -12.08 3.71
C PRO A 111 0.43 -10.76 2.95
N TYR A 112 1.34 -10.68 1.99
CA TYR A 112 1.46 -9.53 1.11
C TYR A 112 2.13 -9.87 -0.22
N TYR A 113 1.94 -9.00 -1.21
CA TYR A 113 2.68 -8.99 -2.47
C TYR A 113 3.23 -7.58 -2.68
N PHE A 114 4.53 -7.40 -2.50
CA PHE A 114 5.21 -6.14 -2.78
C PHE A 114 5.89 -6.20 -4.14
N TYR A 115 5.50 -5.29 -5.04
CA TYR A 115 6.05 -5.15 -6.38
C TYR A 115 6.79 -3.82 -6.48
N SER A 116 8.11 -3.87 -6.46
CA SER A 116 9.03 -2.73 -6.54
C SER A 116 9.53 -2.57 -7.96
N VAL A 117 9.52 -1.35 -8.50
CA VAL A 117 10.06 -1.04 -9.82
C VAL A 117 11.22 -0.08 -9.69
N GLU A 118 12.41 -0.57 -10.08
CA GLU A 118 13.65 0.19 -10.01
C GLU A 118 13.62 1.40 -10.95
N ASN A 119 14.12 2.55 -10.47
CA ASN A 119 14.20 3.81 -11.20
C ASN A 119 12.86 4.34 -11.74
N ALA A 120 11.73 3.78 -11.29
CA ALA A 120 10.41 4.24 -11.69
C ALA A 120 9.93 5.37 -10.79
N SER A 121 9.33 6.38 -11.42
CA SER A 121 8.70 7.52 -10.76
C SER A 121 7.26 7.19 -10.33
N HIS A 122 6.48 8.22 -10.05
CA HIS A 122 5.04 8.11 -9.72
C HIS A 122 4.16 7.50 -10.84
N VAL A 123 4.73 7.16 -12.00
CA VAL A 123 4.02 6.44 -13.08
C VAL A 123 3.45 5.10 -12.60
N ILE A 124 4.04 4.51 -11.57
CA ILE A 124 3.55 3.26 -10.94
C ILE A 124 2.19 3.46 -10.23
N ALA A 125 1.73 4.68 -10.07
CA ALA A 125 0.36 4.94 -9.64
C ALA A 125 -0.70 4.45 -10.64
N THR A 126 -0.37 4.26 -11.93
CA THR A 126 -1.32 3.88 -12.99
C THR A 126 -0.86 2.71 -13.86
N ALA A 127 0.41 2.65 -14.24
CA ALA A 127 0.91 1.67 -15.20
C ALA A 127 0.58 0.20 -14.83
N PRO A 128 0.70 -0.27 -13.57
CA PRO A 128 0.43 -1.66 -13.24
C PRO A 128 -1.03 -2.10 -13.44
N MET A 129 -1.98 -1.17 -13.51
CA MET A 129 -3.38 -1.49 -13.79
C MET A 129 -3.57 -2.11 -15.18
N ASP A 130 -2.67 -1.82 -16.10
CA ASP A 130 -2.65 -2.39 -17.44
C ASP A 130 -1.53 -3.43 -17.61
N ASP A 131 -0.33 -3.15 -17.09
CA ASP A 131 0.88 -3.93 -17.38
C ASP A 131 1.03 -5.17 -16.48
N ASN A 132 0.47 -5.13 -15.25
CA ASN A 132 0.68 -6.17 -14.24
C ASN A 132 -0.60 -6.91 -13.83
N ARG A 133 -1.56 -7.07 -14.74
CA ARG A 133 -2.85 -7.74 -14.46
C ARG A 133 -2.68 -9.16 -13.93
N ASP A 134 -1.75 -9.92 -14.50
CA ASP A 134 -1.49 -11.30 -14.06
C ASP A 134 -1.00 -11.36 -12.61
N ALA A 135 -0.20 -10.38 -12.17
CA ALA A 135 0.25 -10.29 -10.79
C ALA A 135 -0.91 -9.91 -9.85
N ILE A 136 -1.80 -9.02 -10.29
CA ILE A 136 -3.00 -8.64 -9.55
C ILE A 136 -3.94 -9.84 -9.41
N ASP A 137 -4.20 -10.57 -10.50
CA ASP A 137 -5.03 -11.77 -10.49
C ASP A 137 -4.43 -12.87 -9.59
N ALA A 138 -3.10 -13.04 -9.61
CA ALA A 138 -2.41 -13.99 -8.73
C ALA A 138 -2.57 -13.60 -7.25
N PHE A 139 -2.45 -12.31 -6.91
CA PHE A 139 -2.70 -11.81 -5.55
C PHE A 139 -4.13 -12.09 -5.12
N LEU A 140 -5.12 -11.69 -5.94
CA LEU A 140 -6.54 -11.87 -5.62
C LEU A 140 -6.89 -13.35 -5.44
N SER A 141 -6.44 -14.21 -6.34
CA SER A 141 -6.73 -15.64 -6.28
C SER A 141 -6.07 -16.29 -5.06
N LYS A 142 -4.74 -16.12 -4.90
CA LYS A 142 -3.98 -16.85 -3.88
C LYS A 142 -4.14 -16.29 -2.48
N LEU A 143 -3.97 -14.98 -2.30
CA LEU A 143 -3.91 -14.37 -0.98
C LEU A 143 -5.28 -13.97 -0.46
N VAL A 144 -6.21 -13.57 -1.34
CA VAL A 144 -7.54 -13.11 -0.94
C VAL A 144 -8.54 -14.27 -0.94
N VAL A 145 -8.68 -14.99 -2.05
CA VAL A 145 -9.67 -16.07 -2.20
C VAL A 145 -9.21 -17.35 -1.49
N ASP A 146 -8.02 -17.86 -1.85
CA ASP A 146 -7.49 -19.12 -1.32
C ASP A 146 -6.88 -18.94 0.08
N LYS A 147 -6.63 -17.70 0.52
CA LYS A 147 -6.04 -17.33 1.83
C LYS A 147 -4.70 -18.01 2.10
N GLU A 148 -3.89 -18.19 1.04
CA GLU A 148 -2.54 -18.70 1.19
C GLU A 148 -1.68 -17.70 1.99
N PRO A 149 -0.92 -18.13 3.01
CA PRO A 149 -0.11 -17.22 3.83
C PRO A 149 1.22 -16.88 3.15
N LEU A 150 1.14 -16.33 1.93
CA LEU A 150 2.31 -16.02 1.12
C LEU A 150 2.80 -14.59 1.38
N MET A 151 4.12 -14.45 1.37
CA MET A 151 4.83 -13.17 1.38
C MET A 151 5.68 -13.15 0.11
N ILE A 152 5.28 -12.31 -0.86
CA ILE A 152 5.87 -12.27 -2.19
C ILE A 152 6.53 -10.90 -2.37
N GLU A 153 7.78 -10.89 -2.83
CA GLU A 153 8.49 -9.69 -3.23
C GLU A 153 8.99 -9.86 -4.67
N THR A 154 8.69 -8.87 -5.50
CA THR A 154 9.18 -8.78 -6.88
C THR A 154 9.89 -7.44 -7.05
N ASP A 155 11.14 -7.50 -7.48
CA ASP A 155 11.93 -6.34 -7.88
C ASP A 155 12.07 -6.36 -9.41
N GLU A 156 11.37 -5.44 -10.07
CA GLU A 156 11.50 -5.22 -11.50
C GLU A 156 12.67 -4.29 -11.76
N THR A 157 13.67 -4.76 -12.51
CA THR A 157 14.88 -4.00 -12.83
C THR A 157 15.09 -3.92 -14.33
N THR A 158 15.58 -2.78 -14.82
CA THR A 158 15.96 -2.61 -16.22
C THR A 158 17.47 -2.58 -16.36
N ILE A 159 18.05 -3.63 -16.92
CA ILE A 159 19.48 -3.74 -17.09
C ILE A 159 20.01 -2.59 -17.94
N GLY A 160 20.99 -1.85 -17.40
CA GLY A 160 21.64 -0.73 -18.09
C GLY A 160 20.84 0.58 -18.07
N ALA A 161 19.70 0.63 -17.37
CA ALA A 161 19.02 1.90 -17.13
C ALA A 161 19.92 2.83 -16.28
N PRO A 162 19.94 4.14 -16.56
CA PRO A 162 20.68 5.08 -15.73
C PRO A 162 20.04 5.16 -14.34
N GLU A 163 20.88 5.20 -13.31
CA GLU A 163 20.42 5.44 -11.95
C GLU A 163 19.80 6.84 -11.85
N VAL A 164 18.65 6.92 -11.17
CA VAL A 164 17.95 8.18 -10.93
C VAL A 164 17.95 8.51 -9.44
N ARG A 165 17.67 9.77 -9.11
CA ARG A 165 17.61 10.21 -7.73
C ARG A 165 16.43 9.54 -6.99
N LYS A 166 16.68 9.08 -5.76
CA LYS A 166 15.71 8.36 -4.91
C LYS A 166 15.57 8.96 -3.50
N ASP A 167 16.41 9.95 -3.17
CA ASP A 167 16.46 10.61 -1.86
C ASP A 167 15.75 11.98 -1.92
N PHE A 168 14.45 11.97 -1.67
CA PHE A 168 13.65 13.19 -1.63
C PHE A 168 13.39 13.61 -0.17
N THR A 169 13.40 14.91 0.08
CA THR A 169 13.05 15.52 1.35
C THR A 169 11.53 15.67 1.48
N LEU A 170 11.03 15.84 2.70
CA LEU A 170 9.61 16.14 2.93
C LEU A 170 9.17 17.40 2.16
N ALA A 171 10.00 18.46 2.14
CA ALA A 171 9.69 19.68 1.43
C ALA A 171 9.50 19.45 -0.08
N GLU A 172 10.31 18.57 -0.69
CA GLU A 172 10.19 18.23 -2.12
C GLU A 172 8.91 17.44 -2.39
N TYR A 173 8.53 16.48 -1.51
CA TYR A 173 7.25 15.79 -1.64
C TYR A 173 6.06 16.73 -1.52
N ILE A 174 6.11 17.70 -0.60
CA ILE A 174 5.06 18.72 -0.47
C ILE A 174 5.01 19.56 -1.75
N ALA A 175 6.15 20.02 -2.23
CA ALA A 175 6.23 20.85 -3.45
C ALA A 175 5.66 20.13 -4.68
N SER A 176 5.95 18.84 -4.86
CA SER A 176 5.49 18.06 -6.01
C SER A 176 3.96 17.84 -6.04
N ASN A 177 3.29 17.94 -4.89
CA ASN A 177 1.85 17.69 -4.78
C ASN A 177 1.00 18.96 -4.72
N PHE A 178 1.56 20.12 -4.34
CA PHE A 178 0.78 21.32 -4.03
C PHE A 178 1.23 22.58 -4.78
N MET A 179 2.28 22.53 -5.59
CA MET A 179 2.76 23.60 -6.44
C MET A 179 2.70 23.23 -7.91
#